data_e189b35c60cec421e57c64cdb4f8dc62
#
_entry.id   e189b35c60cec421e57c64cdb4f8dc62
#
_cell.length_a   1.000
_cell.length_b   1.000
_cell.length_c   1.000
_cell.angle_alpha   90.00
_cell.angle_beta   90.00
_cell.angle_gamma   90.00
#
_symmetry.space_group_name_H-M   'P 1'
#
loop_
_entity.id
_entity.type
_entity.pdbx_description
1 polymer ?
#
loop_
_entity_poly.entity_id
_entity_poly.type
_entity_poly.pdbx_seq_one_letter_code
_entity_poly.pdbx_strand_id
1 'polypeptide(L)'
;MKVTIFSSKDYNDKKTNFGDCILIDTGTSLVIYDCGHQKHAERVLAYMKKAGYKKADFILSHNDSDHFDGLPYLIEAGVISHVYTLLLLKEKYRKKLLQIMGNYIKDETLVKRIKTEYDNIYSLGNSVTLVDALELPSVCTGVSIIGPELDAALEAVAKHLDNREGNTLDGETIHNAICFQVKIKMDDGKHMLLCGDSAFSMVEPNLKYASYIQLPHHGKYEIAEKIFECKDSHKHIGTKYYVSDNTGTTNGGSDTLKTKDYGRDVTYTTDGDIPVGEKKSSPYVTGKSYGELIR
;
A
#
# COMPACT_ATOMS: atom_id res chain seq x y z
N MET A 1 -8.89 11.42 -11.43
CA MET A 1 -8.20 10.50 -10.47
C MET A 1 -7.75 11.31 -9.28
N LYS A 2 -8.25 11.00 -8.09
CA LYS A 2 -7.86 11.66 -6.84
C LYS A 2 -7.34 10.59 -5.88
N VAL A 3 -6.12 10.75 -5.39
CA VAL A 3 -5.52 9.83 -4.41
C VAL A 3 -5.26 10.60 -3.13
N THR A 4 -5.66 10.03 -1.99
CA THR A 4 -5.43 10.64 -0.67
C THR A 4 -4.85 9.60 0.27
N ILE A 5 -3.66 9.87 0.81
CA ILE A 5 -3.06 9.06 1.86
C ILE A 5 -3.50 9.67 3.20
N PHE A 6 -4.18 8.88 4.01
CA PHE A 6 -4.71 9.36 5.28
C PHE A 6 -3.61 9.49 6.34
N SER A 7 -3.73 10.55 7.12
CA SER A 7 -2.92 10.81 8.31
C SER A 7 -3.69 10.38 9.56
N SER A 8 -2.97 9.88 10.55
CA SER A 8 -3.48 9.66 11.91
C SER A 8 -3.14 10.80 12.88
N LYS A 9 -2.61 11.91 12.37
CA LYS A 9 -2.13 13.07 13.16
C LYS A 9 -3.12 13.53 14.24
N ASP A 10 -4.40 13.55 13.90
CA ASP A 10 -5.45 14.08 14.76
C ASP A 10 -6.16 13.01 15.61
N TYR A 11 -5.65 11.77 15.66
CA TYR A 11 -6.30 10.67 16.39
C TYR A 11 -6.04 10.68 17.89
N ASN A 12 -5.24 11.65 18.41
CA ASN A 12 -4.97 11.88 19.82
C ASN A 12 -4.33 10.69 20.57
N ASP A 13 -3.75 9.73 19.87
CA ASP A 13 -3.02 8.62 20.44
C ASP A 13 -1.69 8.44 19.69
N LYS A 14 -0.60 8.80 20.36
CA LYS A 14 0.76 8.71 19.79
C LYS A 14 1.40 7.32 19.96
N LYS A 15 0.75 6.41 20.70
CA LYS A 15 1.30 5.09 20.97
C LYS A 15 0.74 4.02 20.06
N THR A 16 -0.42 4.27 19.46
CA THR A 16 -1.08 3.32 18.57
C THR A 16 -0.53 3.50 17.16
N ASN A 17 -0.04 2.42 16.56
CA ASN A 17 0.17 2.37 15.12
C ASN A 17 -1.20 2.31 14.43
N PHE A 18 -1.52 3.34 13.66
CA PHE A 18 -2.77 3.41 12.90
C PHE A 18 -2.62 2.86 11.49
N GLY A 19 -1.37 2.66 11.06
CA GLY A 19 -1.03 2.07 9.78
C GLY A 19 -1.52 2.83 8.56
N ASP A 20 -1.54 2.13 7.44
CA ASP A 20 -1.84 2.70 6.14
C ASP A 20 -3.34 2.75 5.86
N CYS A 21 -3.77 3.81 5.19
CA CYS A 21 -5.07 3.90 4.54
C CYS A 21 -5.01 4.88 3.37
N ILE A 22 -5.21 4.38 2.16
CA ILE A 22 -5.11 5.20 0.95
C ILE A 22 -6.41 5.10 0.16
N LEU A 23 -7.04 6.25 -0.09
CA LEU A 23 -8.23 6.34 -0.93
C LEU A 23 -7.86 6.69 -2.36
N ILE A 24 -8.43 5.95 -3.31
CA ILE A 24 -8.29 6.16 -4.75
C ILE A 24 -9.69 6.40 -5.33
N ASP A 25 -10.02 7.65 -5.60
CA ASP A 25 -11.29 8.06 -6.17
C ASP A 25 -11.10 8.37 -7.66
N THR A 26 -11.72 7.56 -8.50
CA THR A 26 -11.66 7.71 -9.97
C THR A 26 -12.75 8.65 -10.51
N GLY A 27 -13.67 9.11 -9.66
CA GLY A 27 -14.88 9.82 -10.03
C GLY A 27 -16.06 8.90 -10.37
N THR A 28 -15.82 7.63 -10.68
CA THR A 28 -16.85 6.61 -10.94
C THR A 28 -16.76 5.41 -10.02
N SER A 29 -15.60 5.13 -9.48
CA SER A 29 -15.31 4.03 -8.58
C SER A 29 -14.44 4.50 -7.43
N LEU A 30 -14.62 3.90 -6.27
CA LEU A 30 -13.76 4.10 -5.10
C LEU A 30 -12.99 2.82 -4.83
N VAL A 31 -11.68 2.94 -4.69
CA VAL A 31 -10.80 1.85 -4.28
C VAL A 31 -10.10 2.27 -3.00
N ILE A 32 -10.00 1.36 -2.05
CA ILE A 32 -9.30 1.53 -0.79
C ILE A 32 -8.08 0.61 -0.84
N TYR A 33 -6.90 1.16 -0.64
CA TYR A 33 -5.68 0.39 -0.48
C TYR A 33 -5.26 0.44 0.98
N ASP A 34 -5.37 -0.69 1.65
CA ASP A 34 -5.21 -0.90 3.08
C ASP A 34 -6.13 -0.05 3.97
N CYS A 35 -6.32 -0.47 5.20
CA CYS A 35 -7.02 0.28 6.24
C CYS A 35 -6.62 -0.30 7.60
N GLY A 36 -5.55 0.21 8.18
CA GLY A 36 -4.91 -0.38 9.36
C GLY A 36 -5.65 -0.16 10.67
N HIS A 37 -6.72 0.66 10.71
CA HIS A 37 -7.40 0.94 11.97
C HIS A 37 -8.85 1.37 11.79
N GLN A 38 -9.69 1.11 12.82
CA GLN A 38 -11.09 1.54 12.84
C GLN A 38 -11.27 3.03 12.57
N LYS A 39 -10.42 3.90 13.13
CA LYS A 39 -10.52 5.36 12.88
C LYS A 39 -10.32 5.72 11.40
N HIS A 40 -9.46 5.00 10.69
CA HIS A 40 -9.36 5.13 9.24
C HIS A 40 -10.65 4.67 8.55
N ALA A 41 -11.23 3.53 8.98
CA ALA A 41 -12.49 3.04 8.44
C ALA A 41 -13.64 4.05 8.63
N GLU A 42 -13.75 4.67 9.79
CA GLU A 42 -14.72 5.74 10.07
C GLU A 42 -14.58 6.92 9.11
N ARG A 43 -13.34 7.31 8.79
CA ARG A 43 -13.06 8.39 7.81
C ARG A 43 -13.40 7.98 6.38
N VAL A 44 -13.11 6.72 6.00
CA VAL A 44 -13.53 6.15 4.71
C VAL A 44 -15.06 6.22 4.57
N LEU A 45 -15.81 5.78 5.59
CA LEU A 45 -17.27 5.83 5.61
C LEU A 45 -17.82 7.27 5.48
N ALA A 46 -17.19 8.22 6.19
CA ALA A 46 -17.55 9.64 6.09
C ALA A 46 -17.29 10.19 4.67
N TYR A 47 -16.15 9.82 4.06
CA TYR A 47 -15.83 10.18 2.68
C TYR A 47 -16.87 9.61 1.71
N MET A 48 -17.15 8.30 1.80
CA MET A 48 -18.13 7.62 0.95
C MET A 48 -19.50 8.28 1.02
N LYS A 49 -19.99 8.58 2.24
CA LYS A 49 -21.25 9.29 2.45
C LYS A 49 -21.26 10.65 1.77
N LYS A 50 -20.19 11.44 1.93
CA LYS A 50 -20.05 12.78 1.34
C LYS A 50 -19.98 12.74 -0.18
N ALA A 51 -19.24 11.78 -0.73
CA ALA A 51 -19.04 11.63 -2.18
C ALA A 51 -20.16 10.85 -2.87
N GLY A 52 -21.08 10.23 -2.12
CA GLY A 52 -22.21 9.48 -2.67
C GLY A 52 -21.92 8.04 -3.06
N TYR A 53 -20.75 7.50 -2.70
CA TYR A 53 -20.40 6.10 -2.97
C TYR A 53 -21.19 5.16 -2.06
N LYS A 54 -21.76 4.09 -2.64
CA LYS A 54 -22.43 3.01 -1.90
C LYS A 54 -21.54 1.82 -1.64
N LYS A 55 -20.60 1.58 -2.54
CA LYS A 55 -19.65 0.46 -2.51
C LYS A 55 -18.27 0.94 -2.90
N ALA A 56 -17.28 0.22 -2.44
CA ALA A 56 -15.87 0.37 -2.79
C ALA A 56 -15.24 -1.01 -3.00
N ASP A 57 -14.21 -1.08 -3.79
CA ASP A 57 -13.30 -2.22 -3.85
C ASP A 57 -12.14 -2.00 -2.87
N PHE A 58 -11.64 -3.07 -2.28
CA PHE A 58 -10.55 -3.03 -1.32
C PHE A 58 -9.36 -3.83 -1.83
N ILE A 59 -8.16 -3.27 -1.76
CA ILE A 59 -6.91 -3.98 -2.04
C ILE A 59 -6.17 -4.10 -0.71
N LEU A 60 -5.99 -5.32 -0.23
CA LEU A 60 -5.18 -5.62 0.94
C LEU A 60 -3.76 -5.93 0.48
N SER A 61 -2.80 -5.07 0.81
CA SER A 61 -1.40 -5.28 0.43
C SER A 61 -0.83 -6.54 1.07
N HIS A 62 -1.06 -6.72 2.36
CA HIS A 62 -0.73 -7.89 3.17
C HIS A 62 -1.59 -7.92 4.44
N ASN A 63 -1.43 -8.92 5.29
CA ASN A 63 -2.34 -9.16 6.41
C ASN A 63 -1.85 -8.72 7.79
N ASP A 64 -0.85 -7.84 7.87
CA ASP A 64 -0.43 -7.25 9.13
C ASP A 64 -1.49 -6.28 9.66
N SER A 65 -1.58 -6.15 10.99
CA SER A 65 -2.67 -5.43 11.67
C SER A 65 -2.80 -3.97 11.24
N ASP A 66 -1.69 -3.30 11.03
CA ASP A 66 -1.64 -1.89 10.60
C ASP A 66 -1.95 -1.67 9.11
N HIS A 67 -2.34 -2.72 8.40
CA HIS A 67 -2.90 -2.68 7.04
C HIS A 67 -4.31 -3.28 6.98
N PHE A 68 -4.66 -4.15 7.96
CA PHE A 68 -5.85 -4.99 7.93
C PHE A 68 -6.96 -4.54 8.89
N ASP A 69 -6.65 -4.07 10.13
CA ASP A 69 -7.59 -4.01 11.25
C ASP A 69 -8.82 -3.10 11.04
N GLY A 70 -8.78 -2.18 10.09
CA GLY A 70 -9.94 -1.37 9.69
C GLY A 70 -10.87 -2.05 8.68
N LEU A 71 -10.40 -3.08 7.95
CA LEU A 71 -11.20 -3.76 6.91
C LEU A 71 -12.45 -4.45 7.47
N PRO A 72 -12.42 -5.20 8.60
CA PRO A 72 -13.62 -5.80 9.18
C PRO A 72 -14.74 -4.79 9.43
N TYR A 73 -14.43 -3.57 9.90
CA TYR A 73 -15.42 -2.52 10.12
C TYR A 73 -16.08 -2.05 8.82
N LEU A 74 -15.31 -1.96 7.73
CA LEU A 74 -15.87 -1.61 6.41
C LEU A 74 -16.74 -2.74 5.84
N ILE A 75 -16.38 -3.99 6.07
CA ILE A 75 -17.19 -5.15 5.67
C ILE A 75 -18.49 -5.20 6.46
N GLU A 76 -18.44 -5.00 7.79
CA GLU A 76 -19.62 -4.95 8.66
C GLU A 76 -20.57 -3.81 8.26
N ALA A 77 -20.03 -2.66 7.88
CA ALA A 77 -20.82 -1.55 7.32
C ALA A 77 -21.43 -1.86 5.95
N GLY A 78 -21.11 -3.00 5.36
CA GLY A 78 -21.66 -3.45 4.08
C GLY A 78 -21.22 -2.62 2.89
N VAL A 79 -20.09 -1.92 2.96
CA VAL A 79 -19.64 -1.01 1.89
C VAL A 79 -18.59 -1.60 0.95
N ILE A 80 -18.03 -2.76 1.26
CA ILE A 80 -17.04 -3.43 0.41
C ILE A 80 -17.73 -4.37 -0.59
N SER A 81 -17.33 -4.30 -1.86
CA SER A 81 -17.77 -5.21 -2.93
C SER A 81 -16.83 -6.40 -3.06
N HIS A 82 -15.55 -6.13 -3.21
CA HIS A 82 -14.51 -7.13 -3.40
C HIS A 82 -13.30 -6.79 -2.54
N VAL A 83 -12.61 -7.83 -2.05
CA VAL A 83 -11.29 -7.71 -1.42
C VAL A 83 -10.27 -8.44 -2.28
N TYR A 84 -9.37 -7.68 -2.88
CA TYR A 84 -8.23 -8.20 -3.66
C TYR A 84 -7.11 -8.54 -2.69
N THR A 85 -6.74 -9.82 -2.62
CA THR A 85 -5.79 -10.31 -1.61
C THR A 85 -5.11 -11.62 -2.03
N LEU A 86 -4.27 -12.16 -1.17
CA LEU A 86 -3.51 -13.38 -1.38
C LEU A 86 -4.38 -14.63 -1.19
N LEU A 87 -4.58 -15.43 -2.24
CA LEU A 87 -5.43 -16.63 -2.21
C LEU A 87 -4.64 -17.91 -2.54
N LEU A 88 -3.73 -18.30 -1.66
CA LEU A 88 -2.82 -19.45 -1.84
C LEU A 88 -3.50 -20.83 -1.84
N LEU A 89 -4.75 -20.95 -1.36
CA LEU A 89 -5.47 -22.23 -1.34
C LEU A 89 -5.94 -22.69 -2.73
N LYS A 90 -5.81 -21.87 -3.77
CA LYS A 90 -6.07 -22.31 -5.14
C LYS A 90 -5.15 -23.47 -5.52
N GLU A 91 -5.70 -24.49 -6.17
CA GLU A 91 -4.98 -25.74 -6.51
C GLU A 91 -3.67 -25.46 -7.28
N LYS A 92 -3.71 -24.52 -8.24
CA LYS A 92 -2.53 -24.14 -9.03
C LYS A 92 -1.36 -23.64 -8.18
N TYR A 93 -1.64 -22.85 -7.13
CA TYR A 93 -0.62 -22.32 -6.23
C TYR A 93 -0.10 -23.39 -5.27
N ARG A 94 -1.00 -24.22 -4.71
CA ARG A 94 -0.57 -25.32 -3.85
C ARG A 94 0.34 -26.30 -4.58
N LYS A 95 0.00 -26.68 -5.82
CA LYS A 95 0.87 -27.52 -6.65
C LYS A 95 2.25 -26.91 -6.86
N LYS A 96 2.31 -25.61 -7.18
CA LYS A 96 3.59 -24.90 -7.36
C LYS A 96 4.38 -24.81 -6.06
N LEU A 97 3.74 -24.46 -4.94
CA LEU A 97 4.37 -24.41 -3.62
C LEU A 97 4.94 -25.78 -3.22
N LEU A 98 4.18 -26.89 -3.38
CA LEU A 98 4.69 -28.25 -3.14
C LEU A 98 5.91 -28.57 -3.99
N GLN A 99 5.90 -28.18 -5.27
CA GLN A 99 7.03 -28.38 -6.17
C GLN A 99 8.27 -27.60 -5.69
N ILE A 100 8.13 -26.32 -5.33
CA ILE A 100 9.22 -25.48 -4.81
C ILE A 100 9.77 -26.08 -3.51
N MET A 101 8.90 -26.59 -2.64
CA MET A 101 9.26 -27.25 -1.38
C MET A 101 9.82 -28.68 -1.57
N GLY A 102 10.00 -29.15 -2.83
CA GLY A 102 10.56 -30.47 -3.11
C GLY A 102 9.63 -31.64 -2.83
N ASN A 103 8.34 -31.44 -2.73
CA ASN A 103 7.28 -32.43 -2.50
C ASN A 103 7.48 -33.32 -1.25
N TYR A 104 8.21 -32.83 -0.23
CA TYR A 104 8.44 -33.62 0.99
C TYR A 104 7.32 -33.47 2.03
N ILE A 105 6.41 -32.52 1.85
CA ILE A 105 5.20 -32.40 2.68
C ILE A 105 3.96 -32.78 1.85
N LYS A 106 2.91 -33.23 2.56
CA LYS A 106 1.62 -33.54 1.93
C LYS A 106 0.80 -32.27 1.70
N ASP A 107 -0.09 -32.28 0.70
CA ASP A 107 -0.99 -31.16 0.40
C ASP A 107 -1.83 -30.74 1.61
N GLU A 108 -2.34 -31.72 2.41
CA GLU A 108 -3.11 -31.42 3.62
C GLU A 108 -2.27 -30.62 4.65
N THR A 109 -0.97 -30.93 4.75
CA THR A 109 -0.05 -30.20 5.64
C THR A 109 0.17 -28.77 5.14
N LEU A 110 0.37 -28.59 3.84
CA LEU A 110 0.47 -27.28 3.23
C LEU A 110 -0.79 -26.44 3.44
N VAL A 111 -1.96 -27.03 3.17
CA VAL A 111 -3.27 -26.38 3.40
C VAL A 111 -3.42 -25.92 4.85
N LYS A 112 -3.02 -26.77 5.83
CA LYS A 112 -3.06 -26.40 7.24
C LYS A 112 -2.13 -25.22 7.54
N ARG A 113 -0.90 -25.22 7.03
CA ARG A 113 0.05 -24.11 7.22
C ARG A 113 -0.48 -22.80 6.62
N ILE A 114 -0.99 -22.84 5.38
CA ILE A 114 -1.59 -21.67 4.73
C ILE A 114 -2.78 -21.12 5.55
N LYS A 115 -3.68 -22.01 6.00
CA LYS A 115 -4.83 -21.58 6.81
C LYS A 115 -4.43 -20.98 8.15
N THR A 116 -3.39 -21.50 8.79
CA THR A 116 -2.90 -20.94 10.06
C THR A 116 -2.32 -19.55 9.86
N GLU A 117 -1.56 -19.35 8.80
CA GLU A 117 -0.83 -18.11 8.53
C GLU A 117 -1.72 -16.98 8.01
N TYR A 118 -2.76 -17.32 7.25
CA TYR A 118 -3.65 -16.39 6.56
C TYR A 118 -5.12 -16.54 7.00
N ASP A 119 -5.37 -16.98 8.25
CA ASP A 119 -6.72 -17.24 8.77
C ASP A 119 -7.61 -15.99 8.74
N ASN A 120 -7.05 -14.84 9.07
CA ASN A 120 -7.73 -13.55 9.01
C ASN A 120 -8.25 -13.24 7.60
N ILE A 121 -7.48 -13.55 6.55
CA ILE A 121 -7.92 -13.36 5.15
C ILE A 121 -9.06 -14.33 4.81
N TYR A 122 -8.87 -15.61 5.07
CA TYR A 122 -9.85 -16.63 4.68
C TYR A 122 -11.17 -16.51 5.44
N SER A 123 -11.15 -16.01 6.67
CA SER A 123 -12.36 -15.75 7.46
C SER A 123 -13.27 -14.69 6.82
N LEU A 124 -12.71 -13.73 6.08
CA LEU A 124 -13.48 -12.70 5.37
C LEU A 124 -14.38 -13.27 4.27
N GLY A 125 -14.01 -14.42 3.68
CA GLY A 125 -14.74 -15.05 2.55
C GLY A 125 -16.19 -15.41 2.83
N ASN A 126 -16.59 -15.43 4.11
CA ASN A 126 -17.97 -15.62 4.51
C ASN A 126 -18.84 -14.36 4.38
N SER A 127 -18.22 -13.19 4.29
CA SER A 127 -18.89 -11.87 4.36
C SER A 127 -18.68 -11.01 3.12
N VAL A 128 -17.63 -11.28 2.34
CA VAL A 128 -17.28 -10.50 1.16
C VAL A 128 -16.65 -11.37 0.07
N THR A 129 -16.75 -10.94 -1.18
CA THR A 129 -16.10 -11.64 -2.30
C THR A 129 -14.59 -11.40 -2.29
N LEU A 130 -13.81 -12.47 -2.15
CA LEU A 130 -12.36 -12.43 -2.26
C LEU A 130 -11.92 -12.61 -3.72
N VAL A 131 -11.02 -11.77 -4.18
CA VAL A 131 -10.42 -11.78 -5.52
C VAL A 131 -8.92 -12.04 -5.42
N ASP A 132 -8.41 -12.89 -6.28
CA ASP A 132 -7.01 -13.26 -6.29
C ASP A 132 -6.12 -12.15 -6.88
N ALA A 133 -5.37 -11.50 -6.02
CA ALA A 133 -4.47 -10.42 -6.41
C ALA A 133 -3.19 -10.94 -7.11
N LEU A 134 -2.79 -12.20 -6.94
CA LEU A 134 -1.66 -12.80 -7.66
C LEU A 134 -1.91 -12.95 -9.17
N GLU A 135 -3.14 -12.83 -9.63
CA GLU A 135 -3.48 -12.78 -11.06
C GLU A 135 -3.25 -11.38 -11.68
N LEU A 136 -2.78 -10.43 -10.88
CA LEU A 136 -2.50 -9.04 -11.26
C LEU A 136 -3.68 -8.36 -11.98
N PRO A 137 -4.89 -8.38 -11.41
CA PRO A 137 -6.08 -7.86 -12.08
C PRO A 137 -6.07 -6.35 -12.21
N SER A 138 -6.77 -5.85 -13.24
CA SER A 138 -7.23 -4.47 -13.26
C SER A 138 -8.43 -4.34 -12.32
N VAL A 139 -8.34 -3.49 -11.30
CA VAL A 139 -9.41 -3.29 -10.32
C VAL A 139 -10.52 -2.40 -10.89
N CYS A 140 -10.11 -1.29 -11.50
CA CYS A 140 -10.98 -0.40 -12.26
C CYS A 140 -10.16 0.42 -13.25
N THR A 141 -10.82 1.29 -14.03
CA THR A 141 -10.13 2.13 -15.02
C THR A 141 -9.02 2.97 -14.35
N GLY A 142 -7.79 2.72 -14.75
CA GLY A 142 -6.61 3.44 -14.29
C GLY A 142 -6.01 2.92 -12.97
N VAL A 143 -6.56 1.85 -12.39
CA VAL A 143 -6.04 1.21 -11.17
C VAL A 143 -5.81 -0.28 -11.42
N SER A 144 -4.59 -0.75 -11.30
CA SER A 144 -4.22 -2.14 -11.56
C SER A 144 -3.22 -2.64 -10.53
N ILE A 145 -3.39 -3.87 -10.07
CA ILE A 145 -2.37 -4.59 -9.31
C ILE A 145 -1.30 -5.04 -10.32
N ILE A 146 -0.02 -4.78 -10.02
CA ILE A 146 1.08 -5.04 -10.94
C ILE A 146 2.25 -5.82 -10.33
N GLY A 147 2.14 -6.18 -9.08
CA GLY A 147 3.16 -6.94 -8.33
C GLY A 147 2.61 -7.47 -7.01
N PRO A 148 3.38 -8.36 -6.36
CA PRO A 148 4.66 -8.90 -6.82
C PRO A 148 4.51 -9.85 -8.00
N GLU A 149 5.62 -10.18 -8.65
CA GLU A 149 5.68 -11.19 -9.70
C GLU A 149 5.39 -12.58 -9.09
N LEU A 150 4.58 -13.39 -9.78
CA LEU A 150 4.00 -14.62 -9.24
C LEU A 150 5.04 -15.63 -8.72
N ASP A 151 6.03 -15.94 -9.55
CA ASP A 151 7.02 -16.97 -9.19
C ASP A 151 7.89 -16.52 -8.01
N ALA A 152 8.30 -15.23 -7.99
CA ALA A 152 9.05 -14.65 -6.89
C ALA A 152 8.24 -14.65 -5.59
N ALA A 153 6.95 -14.32 -5.65
CA ALA A 153 6.06 -14.37 -4.50
C ALA A 153 5.90 -15.79 -3.95
N LEU A 154 5.67 -16.78 -4.82
CA LEU A 154 5.51 -18.18 -4.40
C LEU A 154 6.81 -18.78 -3.85
N GLU A 155 7.98 -18.40 -4.38
CA GLU A 155 9.26 -18.81 -3.82
C GLU A 155 9.48 -18.25 -2.41
N ALA A 156 9.14 -16.98 -2.18
CA ALA A 156 9.21 -16.35 -0.88
C ALA A 156 8.24 -17.03 0.12
N VAL A 157 6.98 -17.23 -0.29
CA VAL A 157 5.96 -17.93 0.53
C VAL A 157 6.38 -19.36 0.86
N ALA A 158 6.95 -20.11 -0.10
CA ALA A 158 7.38 -21.47 0.15
C ALA A 158 8.46 -21.53 1.24
N LYS A 159 9.43 -20.59 1.22
CA LYS A 159 10.46 -20.48 2.27
C LYS A 159 9.83 -20.20 3.63
N HIS A 160 8.87 -19.28 3.69
CA HIS A 160 8.15 -18.93 4.93
C HIS A 160 7.39 -20.14 5.49
N LEU A 161 6.55 -20.78 4.69
CA LEU A 161 5.74 -21.91 5.11
C LEU A 161 6.57 -23.15 5.48
N ASP A 162 7.84 -23.19 5.08
CA ASP A 162 8.75 -24.29 5.38
C ASP A 162 9.47 -24.15 6.73
N ASN A 163 9.31 -23.02 7.41
CA ASN A 163 9.97 -22.68 8.68
C ASN A 163 11.51 -22.80 8.64
N ARG A 164 12.12 -22.53 7.52
CA ARG A 164 13.58 -22.53 7.40
C ARG A 164 14.19 -21.25 7.98
N GLU A 165 15.36 -21.38 8.58
CA GLU A 165 16.13 -20.22 9.05
C GLU A 165 16.36 -19.19 7.93
N GLY A 166 16.31 -17.90 8.26
CA GLY A 166 16.49 -16.82 7.27
C GLY A 166 15.23 -16.49 6.47
N ASN A 167 14.06 -16.63 7.05
CA ASN A 167 12.76 -16.39 6.45
C ASN A 167 12.46 -14.89 6.25
N THR A 168 13.39 -14.18 5.64
CA THR A 168 13.27 -12.77 5.27
C THR A 168 13.73 -12.57 3.83
N LEU A 169 13.23 -11.50 3.22
CA LEU A 169 13.67 -11.04 1.90
C LEU A 169 14.06 -9.57 1.99
N ASP A 170 15.30 -9.24 1.62
CA ASP A 170 15.88 -7.88 1.75
C ASP A 170 15.78 -7.28 3.16
N GLY A 171 15.73 -8.12 4.20
CA GLY A 171 15.55 -7.69 5.59
C GLY A 171 14.11 -7.47 6.04
N GLU A 172 13.14 -7.79 5.15
CA GLU A 172 11.71 -7.77 5.47
C GLU A 172 11.18 -9.16 5.79
N THR A 173 10.14 -9.24 6.65
CA THR A 173 9.36 -10.47 6.79
C THR A 173 8.76 -10.86 5.43
N ILE A 174 8.44 -12.13 5.23
CA ILE A 174 7.87 -12.54 3.93
C ILE A 174 6.50 -11.90 3.70
N HIS A 175 5.70 -11.67 4.75
CA HIS A 175 4.41 -10.99 4.62
C HIS A 175 4.58 -9.58 4.04
N ASN A 176 5.49 -8.80 4.62
CA ASN A 176 5.81 -7.47 4.11
C ASN A 176 6.42 -7.56 2.71
N ALA A 177 7.42 -8.42 2.53
CA ALA A 177 8.18 -8.49 1.29
C ALA A 177 7.30 -8.67 0.04
N ILE A 178 6.22 -9.48 0.14
CA ILE A 178 5.33 -9.82 -0.98
C ILE A 178 4.06 -8.97 -1.05
N CYS A 179 4.05 -7.76 -0.45
CA CYS A 179 2.92 -6.84 -0.54
C CYS A 179 2.47 -6.60 -1.98
N PHE A 180 1.15 -6.52 -2.19
CA PHE A 180 0.60 -6.19 -3.50
C PHE A 180 0.89 -4.75 -3.88
N GLN A 181 1.48 -4.59 -5.06
CA GLN A 181 1.83 -3.29 -5.63
C GLN A 181 0.74 -2.81 -6.58
N VAL A 182 0.38 -1.54 -6.46
CA VAL A 182 -0.69 -0.96 -7.27
C VAL A 182 -0.16 0.18 -8.13
N LYS A 183 -0.45 0.12 -9.43
CA LYS A 183 -0.21 1.20 -10.36
C LYS A 183 -1.49 1.99 -10.58
N ILE A 184 -1.40 3.32 -10.43
CA ILE A 184 -2.48 4.26 -10.63
C ILE A 184 -2.09 5.24 -11.73
N LYS A 185 -2.95 5.39 -12.75
CA LYS A 185 -2.78 6.41 -13.79
C LYS A 185 -3.37 7.72 -13.31
N MET A 186 -2.52 8.72 -13.10
CA MET A 186 -2.91 10.05 -12.64
C MET A 186 -3.42 10.94 -13.79
N ASP A 187 -4.13 12.03 -13.46
CA ASP A 187 -4.72 12.93 -14.46
C ASP A 187 -3.67 13.72 -15.27
N ASP A 188 -2.46 13.87 -14.74
CA ASP A 188 -1.33 14.48 -15.45
C ASP A 188 -0.63 13.51 -16.43
N GLY A 189 -1.17 12.32 -16.59
CA GLY A 189 -0.64 11.25 -17.46
C GLY A 189 0.50 10.43 -16.84
N LYS A 190 0.97 10.80 -15.66
CA LYS A 190 2.00 10.05 -14.93
C LYS A 190 1.39 8.87 -14.18
N HIS A 191 2.26 8.06 -13.56
CA HIS A 191 1.84 6.92 -12.77
C HIS A 191 2.28 7.05 -11.32
N MET A 192 1.38 6.66 -10.41
CA MET A 192 1.71 6.43 -9.01
C MET A 192 1.89 4.93 -8.77
N LEU A 193 2.84 4.59 -7.92
CA LEU A 193 3.09 3.25 -7.41
C LEU A 193 2.81 3.24 -5.90
N LEU A 194 1.91 2.38 -5.46
CA LEU A 194 1.73 2.01 -4.07
C LEU A 194 2.48 0.70 -3.84
N CYS A 195 3.22 0.64 -2.75
CA CYS A 195 4.15 -0.47 -2.48
C CYS A 195 3.77 -1.28 -1.24
N GLY A 196 2.87 -0.80 -0.36
CA GLY A 196 2.70 -1.38 0.98
C GLY A 196 4.06 -1.42 1.70
N ASP A 197 4.38 -2.56 2.27
CA ASP A 197 5.64 -2.80 2.99
C ASP A 197 6.66 -3.63 2.19
N SER A 198 6.48 -3.70 0.87
CA SER A 198 7.26 -4.56 -0.04
C SER A 198 8.78 -4.44 0.13
N ALA A 199 9.46 -5.58 0.02
CA ALA A 199 10.91 -5.61 -0.12
C ALA A 199 11.38 -4.90 -1.40
N PHE A 200 12.61 -4.36 -1.39
CA PHE A 200 13.13 -3.63 -2.54
C PHE A 200 13.14 -4.47 -3.83
N SER A 201 13.64 -5.71 -3.77
CA SER A 201 13.69 -6.61 -4.93
C SER A 201 12.34 -6.89 -5.58
N MET A 202 11.26 -6.83 -4.79
CA MET A 202 9.89 -7.00 -5.30
C MET A 202 9.35 -5.71 -5.96
N VAL A 203 9.81 -4.53 -5.54
CA VAL A 203 9.36 -3.23 -6.05
C VAL A 203 10.19 -2.77 -7.25
N GLU A 204 11.48 -3.07 -7.28
CA GLU A 204 12.44 -2.58 -8.26
C GLU A 204 11.95 -2.67 -9.72
N PRO A 205 11.37 -3.81 -10.19
CA PRO A 205 10.92 -3.93 -11.58
C PRO A 205 9.87 -2.89 -11.99
N ASN A 206 9.11 -2.36 -11.01
CA ASN A 206 7.99 -1.46 -11.21
C ASN A 206 8.37 0.03 -11.03
N LEU A 207 9.58 0.33 -10.51
CA LEU A 207 10.00 1.70 -10.23
C LEU A 207 10.15 2.55 -11.49
N LYS A 208 10.58 1.97 -12.60
CA LYS A 208 10.97 2.72 -13.82
C LYS A 208 9.88 3.64 -14.37
N TYR A 209 8.61 3.28 -14.18
CA TYR A 209 7.47 4.05 -14.72
C TYR A 209 6.82 5.00 -13.70
N ALA A 210 7.17 4.89 -12.42
CA ALA A 210 6.53 5.65 -11.37
C ALA A 210 7.12 7.06 -11.25
N SER A 211 6.26 8.07 -11.25
CA SER A 211 6.61 9.46 -10.94
C SER A 211 6.15 9.88 -9.54
N TYR A 212 5.24 9.11 -8.96
CA TYR A 212 4.72 9.22 -7.61
C TYR A 212 4.90 7.86 -6.93
N ILE A 213 5.57 7.80 -5.80
CA ILE A 213 5.89 6.54 -5.11
C ILE A 213 5.52 6.66 -3.65
N GLN A 214 4.60 5.79 -3.15
CA GLN A 214 4.50 5.54 -1.73
C GLN A 214 5.68 4.66 -1.35
N LEU A 215 6.53 5.18 -0.47
CA LEU A 215 7.73 4.46 -0.03
C LEU A 215 7.33 3.27 0.85
N PRO A 216 7.92 2.09 0.61
CA PRO A 216 7.58 0.89 1.36
C PRO A 216 7.85 1.02 2.85
N HIS A 217 7.08 0.27 3.63
CA HIS A 217 7.27 0.02 5.05
C HIS A 217 7.44 1.33 5.83
N HIS A 218 6.43 2.21 5.67
CA HIS A 218 6.35 3.52 6.32
C HIS A 218 7.60 4.38 6.10
N GLY A 219 8.25 4.23 4.95
CA GLY A 219 9.48 4.96 4.61
C GLY A 219 10.73 4.43 5.32
N LYS A 220 10.82 3.12 5.54
CA LYS A 220 12.02 2.47 6.06
C LYS A 220 13.26 2.87 5.25
N TYR A 221 14.24 3.45 5.93
CA TYR A 221 15.35 4.13 5.29
C TYR A 221 16.13 3.23 4.32
N GLU A 222 16.43 2.00 4.71
CA GLU A 222 17.25 1.07 3.94
C GLU A 222 16.60 0.68 2.59
N ILE A 223 15.26 0.67 2.53
CA ILE A 223 14.53 0.42 1.28
C ILE A 223 14.41 1.72 0.49
N ALA A 224 14.07 2.83 1.16
CA ALA A 224 13.93 4.12 0.52
C ALA A 224 15.22 4.57 -0.17
N GLU A 225 16.39 4.37 0.47
CA GLU A 225 17.71 4.67 -0.10
C GLU A 225 17.93 3.94 -1.43
N LYS A 226 17.67 2.62 -1.46
CA LYS A 226 17.78 1.82 -2.70
C LYS A 226 16.84 2.31 -3.80
N ILE A 227 15.60 2.72 -3.42
CA ILE A 227 14.64 3.30 -4.37
C ILE A 227 15.18 4.62 -4.92
N PHE A 228 15.73 5.49 -4.08
CA PHE A 228 16.34 6.74 -4.50
C PHE A 228 17.48 6.52 -5.48
N GLU A 229 18.42 5.64 -5.15
CA GLU A 229 19.54 5.27 -6.01
C GLU A 229 19.08 4.71 -7.36
N CYS A 230 18.08 3.81 -7.35
CA CYS A 230 17.48 3.28 -8.56
C CYS A 230 16.89 4.39 -9.44
N LYS A 231 16.15 5.32 -8.85
CA LYS A 231 15.53 6.45 -9.58
C LYS A 231 16.58 7.44 -10.10
N ASP A 232 17.62 7.73 -9.32
CA ASP A 232 18.72 8.63 -9.71
C ASP A 232 19.52 8.03 -10.88
N SER A 233 19.81 6.72 -10.84
CA SER A 233 20.52 6.01 -11.92
C SER A 233 19.78 6.08 -13.26
N HIS A 234 18.46 6.10 -13.22
CA HIS A 234 17.62 6.21 -14.41
C HIS A 234 17.33 7.66 -14.82
N LYS A 235 17.94 8.66 -14.18
CA LYS A 235 17.73 10.10 -14.42
C LYS A 235 16.26 10.54 -14.35
N HIS A 236 15.47 9.91 -13.50
CA HIS A 236 14.07 10.28 -13.27
C HIS A 236 13.96 11.50 -12.34
N ILE A 237 14.31 12.68 -12.87
CA ILE A 237 14.20 13.94 -12.17
C ILE A 237 12.71 14.27 -11.91
N GLY A 238 12.38 14.69 -10.69
CA GLY A 238 11.03 15.14 -10.33
C GLY A 238 10.10 14.01 -9.87
N THR A 239 10.65 12.84 -9.47
CA THR A 239 9.88 11.84 -8.74
C THR A 239 9.48 12.39 -7.37
N LYS A 240 8.22 12.19 -6.97
CA LYS A 240 7.70 12.56 -5.66
C LYS A 240 7.48 11.31 -4.82
N TYR A 241 7.86 11.41 -3.57
CA TYR A 241 7.78 10.30 -2.63
C TYR A 241 6.82 10.63 -1.49
N TYR A 242 6.12 9.61 -1.01
CA TYR A 242 5.10 9.74 0.02
C TYR A 242 5.33 8.69 1.11
N VAL A 243 5.18 9.09 2.36
CA VAL A 243 5.34 8.22 3.52
C VAL A 243 4.04 8.23 4.31
N SER A 244 3.45 7.05 4.47
CA SER A 244 2.24 6.79 5.24
C SER A 244 2.59 6.28 6.63
N ASP A 245 3.19 7.13 7.47
CA ASP A 245 3.56 6.78 8.83
C ASP A 245 3.38 7.97 9.78
N ASN A 246 2.84 7.69 10.96
CA ASN A 246 2.67 8.67 12.02
C ASN A 246 3.35 8.26 13.33
N THR A 247 4.02 7.13 13.36
CA THR A 247 4.59 6.53 14.58
C THR A 247 6.12 6.59 14.65
N GLY A 248 6.73 7.34 13.76
CA GLY A 248 8.17 7.54 13.73
C GLY A 248 8.94 6.27 13.38
N THR A 249 9.79 5.78 14.29
CA THR A 249 10.61 4.58 14.05
C THR A 249 9.93 3.28 14.47
N THR A 250 8.70 3.30 14.94
CA THR A 250 8.09 2.14 15.62
C THR A 250 7.87 0.96 14.67
N ASN A 251 7.49 1.21 13.40
CA ASN A 251 7.22 0.17 12.43
C ASN A 251 7.99 0.37 11.11
N GLY A 252 9.30 0.44 11.18
CA GLY A 252 10.13 0.74 10.03
C GLY A 252 10.54 2.20 9.97
N GLY A 253 9.64 3.10 10.31
CA GLY A 253 9.85 4.47 10.74
C GLY A 253 10.42 5.47 9.76
N SER A 254 9.70 6.57 9.63
CA SER A 254 10.10 7.69 8.77
C SER A 254 11.11 8.66 9.40
N ASP A 255 11.37 8.60 10.72
CA ASP A 255 12.20 9.61 11.41
C ASP A 255 13.65 9.60 10.90
N THR A 256 14.22 8.43 10.65
CA THR A 256 15.56 8.32 10.04
C THR A 256 15.55 8.90 8.63
N LEU A 257 14.51 8.61 7.85
CA LEU A 257 14.38 9.11 6.48
C LEU A 257 14.29 10.64 6.44
N LYS A 258 13.53 11.28 7.37
CA LYS A 258 13.40 12.74 7.44
C LYS A 258 14.75 13.45 7.60
N THR A 259 15.72 12.80 8.25
CA THR A 259 17.07 13.36 8.41
C THR A 259 18.00 13.07 7.22
N LYS A 260 17.62 12.14 6.33
CA LYS A 260 18.45 11.59 5.26
C LYS A 260 17.78 11.60 3.87
N ASP A 261 16.71 12.36 3.69
CA ASP A 261 16.05 12.46 2.37
C ASP A 261 16.85 13.28 1.35
N TYR A 262 17.89 13.96 1.82
CA TYR A 262 18.85 14.72 1.00
C TYR A 262 18.19 15.74 0.06
N GLY A 263 17.11 16.37 0.50
CA GLY A 263 16.37 17.37 -0.27
C GLY A 263 15.51 16.79 -1.40
N ARG A 264 15.20 15.51 -1.36
CA ARG A 264 14.22 14.89 -2.26
C ARG A 264 12.80 15.38 -1.93
N ASP A 265 11.90 15.33 -2.92
CA ASP A 265 10.50 15.72 -2.74
C ASP A 265 9.73 14.59 -1.99
N VAL A 266 9.96 14.50 -0.68
CA VAL A 266 9.30 13.54 0.22
C VAL A 266 8.23 14.26 1.04
N THR A 267 7.01 13.72 1.06
CA THR A 267 5.89 14.24 1.84
C THR A 267 5.44 13.18 2.84
N TYR A 268 5.22 13.59 4.09
CA TYR A 268 4.93 12.70 5.23
C TYR A 268 3.53 12.94 5.76
N THR A 269 2.80 11.87 6.11
CA THR A 269 1.48 11.97 6.75
C THR A 269 1.53 12.53 8.18
N THR A 270 2.72 12.64 8.78
CA THR A 270 2.89 13.35 10.06
C THR A 270 2.45 14.82 10.00
N ASP A 271 2.40 15.41 8.81
CA ASP A 271 1.96 16.80 8.61
C ASP A 271 0.45 16.92 8.31
N GLY A 272 -0.22 15.82 8.05
CA GLY A 272 -1.64 15.72 7.69
C GLY A 272 -1.88 14.81 6.50
N ASP A 273 -3.13 14.77 6.03
CA ASP A 273 -3.49 14.01 4.82
C ASP A 273 -2.70 14.49 3.62
N ILE A 274 -2.30 13.56 2.77
CA ILE A 274 -1.56 13.87 1.54
C ILE A 274 -2.49 13.70 0.33
N PRO A 275 -2.96 14.78 -0.29
CA PRO A 275 -3.58 14.75 -1.61
C PRO A 275 -2.48 14.62 -2.68
N VAL A 276 -2.39 13.44 -3.30
CA VAL A 276 -1.36 13.15 -4.29
C VAL A 276 -1.66 13.81 -5.63
N GLY A 277 -0.65 14.45 -6.21
CA GLY A 277 -0.77 15.08 -7.54
C GLY A 277 -1.49 16.43 -7.54
N GLU A 278 -2.07 16.88 -6.45
CA GLU A 278 -2.59 18.24 -6.35
C GLU A 278 -1.40 19.24 -6.28
N LYS A 279 -1.45 20.26 -7.11
CA LYS A 279 -0.54 21.40 -6.94
C LYS A 279 -0.90 22.04 -5.60
N LYS A 280 0.04 22.11 -4.64
CA LYS A 280 -0.12 22.98 -3.48
C LYS A 280 -0.51 24.33 -4.06
N SER A 281 -1.73 24.80 -3.78
CA SER A 281 -2.09 26.18 -4.09
C SER A 281 -1.11 27.02 -3.29
N SER A 282 -0.14 27.62 -3.98
CA SER A 282 0.69 28.64 -3.37
C SER A 282 -0.30 29.66 -2.82
N PRO A 283 -0.21 30.07 -1.56
CA PRO A 283 -0.90 31.26 -1.12
C PRO A 283 -0.23 32.43 -1.83
N TYR A 284 -0.59 32.64 -3.09
CA TYR A 284 -0.35 33.94 -3.69
C TYR A 284 -1.20 34.90 -2.89
N VAL A 285 -0.59 35.53 -1.92
CA VAL A 285 -1.01 36.85 -1.47
C VAL A 285 -1.17 37.65 -2.76
N THR A 286 -2.42 37.91 -3.15
CA THR A 286 -2.71 38.90 -4.16
C THR A 286 -2.09 40.19 -3.65
N GLY A 287 -0.89 40.49 -4.12
CA GLY A 287 -0.23 41.73 -3.88
C GLY A 287 -1.19 42.83 -4.38
N LYS A 288 -1.70 43.67 -3.46
CA LYS A 288 -2.35 44.90 -3.83
C LYS A 288 -1.37 45.60 -4.76
N SER A 289 -1.82 45.86 -5.99
CA SER A 289 -1.05 46.63 -6.95
C SER A 289 -0.70 47.98 -6.27
N TYR A 290 0.59 48.24 -6.12
CA TYR A 290 1.11 49.57 -5.83
C TYR A 290 0.79 50.46 -7.05
N GLY A 291 -0.38 51.07 -7.05
CA GLY A 291 -0.86 51.85 -8.18
C GLY A 291 -1.85 52.95 -7.82
N GLU A 292 -1.91 53.38 -6.55
CA GLU A 292 -2.72 54.54 -6.15
C GLU A 292 -2.09 55.28 -4.96
N LEU A 293 -1.00 55.99 -5.23
CA LEU A 293 -0.50 57.04 -4.36
C LEU A 293 0.32 58.05 -5.18
N ILE A 294 -0.33 58.68 -6.17
CA ILE A 294 0.06 60.00 -6.69
C ILE A 294 -1.23 60.65 -7.20
N ARG A 295 -1.91 61.36 -6.30
CA ARG A 295 -2.65 62.61 -6.57
C ARG A 295 -2.83 63.36 -5.28
#